data_056b8f782732a509d0817e7d8678bcc9
#
_entry.id   056b8f782732a509d0817e7d8678bcc9
#
_cell.length_a   1.000
_cell.length_b   1.000
_cell.length_c   1.000
_cell.angle_alpha   90.00
_cell.angle_beta   90.00
_cell.angle_gamma   90.00
#
_symmetry.space_group_name_H-M   'P 1'
#
loop_
_entity.id
_entity.type
_entity.pdbx_description
1 polymer ?
#
loop_
_entity_poly.entity_id
_entity_poly.type
_entity_poly.pdbx_seq_one_letter_code
_entity_poly.pdbx_strand_id
1 'polypeptide(L)'
;AAYIRPYSKGLGLALILVLSGSALSLAGPFVVSLAIDEGIVPGDMRALILTVAGFTALNLAIWRIRIRQADILTRTGQGIMYDIRTQLFAHLQRLSMHFFDTHEVGRIISRMTSDVHVLEDFATWAIVQVVNDTFVLLGIVAVMLFMDVRLSLLTFTVLPLMAIGTFVWRARARDSYREVRRAISRINGSLAENINGVRVVQSLVREALNFPLFDGINRH
;
A
#
# COMPACT_ATOMS: atom_id res chain seq x y z
N ALA A 1 -12.40 8.24 14.46
CA ALA A 1 -13.81 7.87 14.18
C ALA A 1 -14.67 9.09 13.81
N ALA A 2 -14.53 10.27 14.45
CA ALA A 2 -15.33 11.45 14.16
C ALA A 2 -15.18 11.97 12.71
N TYR A 3 -13.95 11.98 12.18
CA TYR A 3 -13.62 12.47 10.83
C TYR A 3 -14.08 11.53 9.71
N ILE A 4 -14.24 10.25 9.98
CA ILE A 4 -14.64 9.25 8.99
C ILE A 4 -16.18 9.22 8.82
N ARG A 5 -16.92 9.61 9.85
CA ARG A 5 -18.38 9.54 9.88
C ARG A 5 -19.09 10.28 8.72
N PRO A 6 -18.70 11.48 8.32
CA PRO A 6 -19.29 12.16 7.16
C PRO A 6 -19.08 11.41 5.84
N TYR A 7 -17.96 10.69 5.74
CA TYR A 7 -17.52 9.98 4.54
C TYR A 7 -17.89 8.48 4.52
N SER A 8 -18.65 8.02 5.53
CA SER A 8 -19.06 6.63 5.69
C SER A 8 -19.81 6.07 4.48
N LYS A 9 -20.61 6.88 3.80
CA LYS A 9 -21.33 6.48 2.58
C LYS A 9 -20.37 6.20 1.42
N GLY A 10 -19.37 7.05 1.21
CA GLY A 10 -18.34 6.87 0.19
C GLY A 10 -17.50 5.62 0.46
N LEU A 11 -17.03 5.45 1.70
CA LEU A 11 -16.28 4.26 2.13
C LEU A 11 -17.12 2.98 2.03
N GLY A 12 -18.39 3.03 2.44
CA GLY A 12 -19.30 1.90 2.32
C GLY A 12 -19.55 1.49 0.87
N LEU A 13 -19.75 2.47 -0.03
CA LEU A 13 -19.91 2.19 -1.46
C LEU A 13 -18.62 1.62 -2.08
N ALA A 14 -17.45 2.17 -1.72
CA ALA A 14 -16.18 1.63 -2.15
C ALA A 14 -15.99 0.18 -1.67
N LEU A 15 -16.36 -0.12 -0.42
CA LEU A 15 -16.29 -1.46 0.14
C LEU A 15 -17.22 -2.44 -0.62
N ILE A 16 -18.44 -2.05 -0.93
CA ILE A 16 -19.36 -2.87 -1.72
C ILE A 16 -18.76 -3.15 -3.11
N LEU A 17 -18.20 -2.13 -3.77
CA LEU A 17 -17.56 -2.29 -5.08
C LEU A 17 -16.35 -3.21 -5.02
N VAL A 18 -15.51 -3.08 -3.99
CA VAL A 18 -14.37 -3.98 -3.76
C VAL A 18 -14.85 -5.43 -3.62
N LEU A 19 -15.79 -5.68 -2.72
CA LEU A 19 -16.28 -7.03 -2.47
C LEU A 19 -16.97 -7.62 -3.70
N SER A 20 -17.74 -6.81 -4.46
CA SER A 20 -18.35 -7.24 -5.73
C SER A 20 -17.29 -7.59 -6.78
N GLY A 21 -16.26 -6.75 -6.95
CA GLY A 21 -15.17 -7.02 -7.88
C GLY A 21 -14.39 -8.27 -7.51
N SER A 22 -14.16 -8.49 -6.21
CA SER A 22 -13.45 -9.66 -5.70
C SER A 22 -14.30 -10.93 -5.86
N ALA A 23 -15.61 -10.86 -5.59
CA ALA A 23 -16.51 -11.98 -5.83
C ALA A 23 -16.55 -12.37 -7.32
N LEU A 24 -16.59 -11.39 -8.24
CA LEU A 24 -16.47 -11.66 -9.68
C LEU A 24 -15.12 -12.28 -10.02
N SER A 25 -14.03 -11.85 -9.40
CA SER A 25 -12.69 -12.39 -9.69
C SER A 25 -12.56 -13.86 -9.29
N LEU A 26 -13.26 -14.30 -8.23
CA LEU A 26 -13.32 -15.70 -7.82
C LEU A 26 -14.02 -16.61 -8.86
N ALA A 27 -14.83 -16.05 -9.77
CA ALA A 27 -15.41 -16.80 -10.87
C ALA A 27 -14.41 -17.07 -12.01
N GLY A 28 -13.28 -16.37 -12.06
CA GLY A 28 -12.27 -16.49 -13.10
C GLY A 28 -11.80 -17.94 -13.35
N PRO A 29 -11.30 -18.66 -12.33
CA PRO A 29 -10.86 -20.05 -12.47
C PRO A 29 -11.96 -20.99 -12.97
N PHE A 30 -13.23 -20.76 -12.56
CA PHE A 30 -14.36 -21.55 -13.01
C PHE A 30 -14.65 -21.35 -14.51
N VAL A 31 -14.58 -20.10 -14.99
CA VAL A 31 -14.75 -19.83 -16.43
C VAL A 31 -13.61 -20.44 -17.25
N VAL A 32 -12.39 -20.46 -16.70
CA VAL A 32 -11.24 -21.11 -17.34
C VAL A 32 -11.43 -22.63 -17.40
N SER A 33 -11.90 -23.28 -16.32
CA SER A 33 -12.16 -24.72 -16.36
C SER A 33 -13.25 -25.06 -17.40
N LEU A 34 -14.31 -24.25 -17.48
CA LEU A 34 -15.37 -24.42 -18.47
C LEU A 34 -14.83 -24.29 -19.90
N ALA A 35 -13.91 -23.35 -20.17
CA ALA A 35 -13.26 -23.20 -21.45
C ALA A 35 -12.43 -24.43 -21.83
N ILE A 36 -11.78 -25.08 -20.87
CA ILE A 36 -11.00 -26.30 -21.10
C ILE A 36 -11.93 -27.49 -21.32
N ASP A 37 -12.89 -27.68 -20.41
CA ASP A 37 -13.73 -28.90 -20.40
C ASP A 37 -14.75 -28.95 -21.55
N GLU A 38 -15.33 -27.80 -21.90
CA GLU A 38 -16.37 -27.75 -22.95
C GLU A 38 -15.84 -27.22 -24.29
N GLY A 39 -14.73 -26.48 -24.30
CA GLY A 39 -14.15 -25.91 -25.53
C GLY A 39 -12.99 -26.72 -26.08
N ILE A 40 -11.93 -26.86 -25.27
CA ILE A 40 -10.64 -27.42 -25.75
C ILE A 40 -10.71 -28.94 -25.83
N VAL A 41 -11.17 -29.62 -24.78
CA VAL A 41 -11.17 -31.09 -24.72
C VAL A 41 -12.09 -31.71 -25.79
N PRO A 42 -13.33 -31.23 -26.00
CA PRO A 42 -14.19 -31.76 -27.08
C PRO A 42 -13.86 -31.19 -28.47
N GLY A 43 -13.03 -30.13 -28.56
CA GLY A 43 -12.72 -29.44 -29.81
C GLY A 43 -13.85 -28.56 -30.33
N ASP A 44 -14.80 -28.16 -29.47
CA ASP A 44 -15.91 -27.28 -29.85
C ASP A 44 -15.49 -25.80 -29.87
N MET A 45 -15.24 -25.31 -31.09
CA MET A 45 -14.83 -23.94 -31.35
C MET A 45 -15.90 -22.91 -30.89
N ARG A 46 -17.20 -23.27 -30.92
CA ARG A 46 -18.28 -22.38 -30.53
C ARG A 46 -18.29 -22.21 -29.00
N ALA A 47 -18.19 -23.30 -28.26
CA ALA A 47 -18.07 -23.27 -26.79
C ALA A 47 -16.83 -22.48 -26.37
N LEU A 48 -15.69 -22.69 -27.03
CA LEU A 48 -14.46 -21.94 -26.76
C LEU A 48 -14.62 -20.43 -27.00
N ILE A 49 -15.22 -20.01 -28.12
CA ILE A 49 -15.44 -18.58 -28.41
C ILE A 49 -16.38 -17.97 -27.38
N LEU A 50 -17.44 -18.66 -26.97
CA LEU A 50 -18.39 -18.15 -25.95
C LEU A 50 -17.75 -18.02 -24.58
N THR A 51 -16.97 -19.00 -24.15
CA THR A 51 -16.27 -18.94 -22.86
C THR A 51 -15.18 -17.87 -22.82
N VAL A 52 -14.42 -17.68 -23.91
CA VAL A 52 -13.44 -16.60 -24.05
C VAL A 52 -14.13 -15.23 -24.06
N ALA A 53 -15.24 -15.08 -24.78
CA ALA A 53 -16.02 -13.83 -24.76
C ALA A 53 -16.58 -13.54 -23.36
N GLY A 54 -17.11 -14.56 -22.69
CA GLY A 54 -17.57 -14.46 -21.30
C GLY A 54 -16.46 -14.06 -20.33
N PHE A 55 -15.28 -14.68 -20.44
CA PHE A 55 -14.11 -14.31 -19.66
C PHE A 55 -13.66 -12.86 -19.89
N THR A 56 -13.67 -12.44 -21.16
CA THR A 56 -13.33 -11.06 -21.52
C THR A 56 -14.36 -10.08 -20.93
N ALA A 57 -15.65 -10.37 -21.05
CA ALA A 57 -16.71 -9.54 -20.47
C ALA A 57 -16.59 -9.46 -18.92
N LEU A 58 -16.29 -10.59 -18.26
CA LEU A 58 -16.03 -10.63 -16.82
C LEU A 58 -14.87 -9.71 -16.42
N ASN A 59 -13.74 -9.79 -17.12
CA ASN A 59 -12.59 -8.93 -16.84
C ASN A 59 -12.86 -7.45 -17.11
N LEU A 60 -13.62 -7.12 -18.15
CA LEU A 60 -14.07 -5.74 -18.41
C LEU A 60 -14.98 -5.22 -17.32
N ALA A 61 -15.88 -6.05 -16.78
CA ALA A 61 -16.74 -5.69 -15.64
C ALA A 61 -15.90 -5.44 -14.39
N ILE A 62 -14.96 -6.33 -14.06
CA ILE A 62 -14.04 -6.15 -12.93
C ILE A 62 -13.23 -4.87 -13.08
N TRP A 63 -12.69 -4.62 -14.27
CA TRP A 63 -11.92 -3.40 -14.56
C TRP A 63 -12.75 -2.14 -14.35
N ARG A 64 -14.01 -2.14 -14.80
CA ARG A 64 -14.93 -1.03 -14.62
C ARG A 64 -15.25 -0.77 -13.14
N ILE A 65 -15.47 -1.83 -12.36
CA ILE A 65 -15.68 -1.76 -10.93
C ILE A 65 -14.47 -1.15 -10.23
N ARG A 66 -13.25 -1.61 -10.57
CA ARG A 66 -11.99 -1.10 -9.97
C ARG A 66 -11.78 0.39 -10.24
N ILE A 67 -12.05 0.86 -11.45
CA ILE A 67 -11.96 2.30 -11.77
C ILE A 67 -12.92 3.10 -10.91
N ARG A 68 -14.17 2.67 -10.79
CA ARG A 68 -15.16 3.36 -9.97
C ARG A 68 -14.81 3.36 -8.49
N GLN A 69 -14.33 2.24 -8.00
CA GLN A 69 -13.83 2.11 -6.63
C GLN A 69 -12.67 3.09 -6.35
N ALA A 70 -11.66 3.12 -7.23
CA ALA A 70 -10.51 4.01 -7.09
C ALA A 70 -10.93 5.49 -7.08
N ASP A 71 -11.83 5.91 -7.98
CA ASP A 71 -12.36 7.28 -8.04
C ASP A 71 -13.07 7.66 -6.74
N ILE A 72 -13.92 6.78 -6.22
CA ILE A 72 -14.64 7.02 -4.95
C ILE A 72 -13.67 7.12 -3.77
N LEU A 73 -12.68 6.20 -3.67
CA LEU A 73 -11.70 6.23 -2.60
C LEU A 73 -10.84 7.49 -2.65
N THR A 74 -10.37 7.87 -3.83
CA THR A 74 -9.57 9.08 -4.00
C THR A 74 -10.34 10.34 -3.62
N ARG A 75 -11.57 10.48 -4.07
CA ARG A 75 -12.43 11.64 -3.70
C ARG A 75 -12.75 11.68 -2.21
N THR A 76 -12.99 10.50 -1.63
CA THR A 76 -13.28 10.39 -0.19
C THR A 76 -12.03 10.75 0.64
N GLY A 77 -10.86 10.26 0.24
CA GLY A 77 -9.58 10.58 0.88
C GLY A 77 -9.24 12.07 0.82
N GLN A 78 -9.37 12.66 -0.36
CA GLN A 78 -9.16 14.10 -0.53
C GLN A 78 -10.11 14.94 0.32
N GLY A 79 -11.38 14.52 0.47
CA GLY A 79 -12.33 15.18 1.36
C GLY A 79 -11.91 15.09 2.83
N ILE A 80 -11.51 13.92 3.30
CA ILE A 80 -11.00 13.71 4.67
C ILE A 80 -9.75 14.56 4.91
N MET A 81 -8.83 14.57 3.95
CA MET A 81 -7.58 15.35 4.04
C MET A 81 -7.86 16.86 4.10
N TYR A 82 -8.80 17.34 3.28
CA TYR A 82 -9.24 18.75 3.30
C TYR A 82 -9.79 19.14 4.67
N ASP A 83 -10.69 18.35 5.23
CA ASP A 83 -11.31 18.62 6.53
C ASP A 83 -10.26 18.63 7.66
N ILE A 84 -9.36 17.66 7.67
CA ILE A 84 -8.29 17.58 8.68
C ILE A 84 -7.35 18.78 8.56
N ARG A 85 -6.91 19.14 7.35
CA ARG A 85 -6.02 20.29 7.15
C ARG A 85 -6.67 21.60 7.55
N THR A 86 -7.93 21.78 7.19
CA THR A 86 -8.70 23.00 7.55
C THR A 86 -8.82 23.14 9.06
N GLN A 87 -9.14 22.07 9.76
CA GLN A 87 -9.26 22.10 11.22
C GLN A 87 -7.89 22.29 11.90
N LEU A 88 -6.84 21.63 11.42
CA LEU A 88 -5.48 21.83 11.93
C LEU A 88 -5.04 23.29 11.74
N PHE A 89 -5.26 23.86 10.56
CA PHE A 89 -4.92 25.23 10.28
C PHE A 89 -5.68 26.21 11.19
N ALA A 90 -6.99 26.01 11.33
CA ALA A 90 -7.81 26.81 12.24
C ALA A 90 -7.38 26.68 13.72
N HIS A 91 -6.91 25.49 14.12
CA HIS A 91 -6.35 25.28 15.46
C HIS A 91 -5.01 26.01 15.63
N LEU A 92 -4.10 25.90 14.66
CA LEU A 92 -2.80 26.61 14.70
C LEU A 92 -2.98 28.12 14.84
N GLN A 93 -3.94 28.72 14.14
CA GLN A 93 -4.20 30.17 14.25
C GLN A 93 -4.70 30.62 15.64
N ARG A 94 -5.14 29.70 16.48
CA ARG A 94 -5.58 29.97 17.87
C ARG A 94 -4.50 29.73 18.92
N LEU A 95 -3.34 29.20 18.53
CA LEU A 95 -2.25 28.94 19.46
C LEU A 95 -1.52 30.23 19.83
N SER A 96 -0.96 30.25 21.04
CA SER A 96 -0.19 31.38 21.54
C SER A 96 1.14 31.54 20.79
N MET A 97 1.68 32.76 20.76
CA MET A 97 3.02 33.02 20.20
C MET A 97 4.11 32.15 20.84
N HIS A 98 4.01 31.91 22.16
CA HIS A 98 4.93 31.03 22.86
C HIS A 98 5.04 29.62 22.25
N PHE A 99 3.96 29.10 21.67
CA PHE A 99 4.01 27.82 20.95
C PHE A 99 4.93 27.90 19.73
N PHE A 100 4.84 28.97 18.96
CA PHE A 100 5.65 29.18 17.75
C PHE A 100 7.13 29.49 18.07
N ASP A 101 7.39 30.10 19.21
CA ASP A 101 8.76 30.36 19.69
C ASP A 101 9.46 29.07 20.14
N THR A 102 8.70 28.09 20.61
CA THR A 102 9.25 26.81 21.12
C THR A 102 9.22 25.65 20.12
N HIS A 103 8.52 25.80 19.00
CA HIS A 103 8.36 24.75 18.00
C HIS A 103 8.84 25.21 16.61
N GLU A 104 9.66 24.41 15.99
CA GLU A 104 10.15 24.66 14.61
C GLU A 104 9.00 24.65 13.62
N VAL A 105 8.84 25.72 12.86
CA VAL A 105 7.80 25.89 11.83
C VAL A 105 7.86 24.75 10.80
N GLY A 106 9.07 24.32 10.41
CA GLY A 106 9.26 23.20 9.48
C GLY A 106 8.63 21.89 9.97
N ARG A 107 8.69 21.62 11.28
CA ARG A 107 8.07 20.44 11.89
C ARG A 107 6.55 20.52 11.87
N ILE A 108 5.99 21.71 12.07
CA ILE A 108 4.54 21.94 12.00
C ILE A 108 4.05 21.71 10.57
N ILE A 109 4.76 22.26 9.58
CA ILE A 109 4.44 22.07 8.16
C ILE A 109 4.52 20.59 7.78
N SER A 110 5.56 19.87 8.20
CA SER A 110 5.69 18.44 7.95
C SER A 110 4.52 17.63 8.51
N ARG A 111 4.07 17.94 9.73
CA ARG A 111 2.88 17.30 10.32
C ARG A 111 1.61 17.59 9.54
N MET A 112 1.42 18.82 9.07
CA MET A 112 0.25 19.19 8.27
C MET A 112 0.21 18.56 6.87
N THR A 113 1.37 18.21 6.33
CA THR A 113 1.47 17.65 5.00
C THR A 113 1.63 16.13 5.05
N SER A 114 2.74 15.64 5.59
CA SER A 114 3.09 14.22 5.54
C SER A 114 2.26 13.35 6.48
N ASP A 115 2.08 13.77 7.74
CA ASP A 115 1.34 12.96 8.71
C ASP A 115 -0.16 12.88 8.36
N VAL A 116 -0.73 13.97 7.84
CA VAL A 116 -2.13 13.99 7.37
C VAL A 116 -2.30 13.07 6.17
N HIS A 117 -1.34 13.02 5.25
CA HIS A 117 -1.39 12.11 4.10
C HIS A 117 -1.33 10.64 4.52
N VAL A 118 -0.46 10.29 5.48
CA VAL A 118 -0.41 8.93 6.04
C VAL A 118 -1.73 8.54 6.72
N LEU A 119 -2.39 9.47 7.41
CA LEU A 119 -3.70 9.23 8.01
C LEU A 119 -4.79 9.03 6.97
N GLU A 120 -4.76 9.79 5.88
CA GLU A 120 -5.68 9.63 4.75
C GLU A 120 -5.53 8.26 4.10
N ASP A 121 -4.30 7.88 3.75
CA ASP A 121 -4.00 6.56 3.16
C ASP A 121 -4.49 5.42 4.05
N PHE A 122 -4.23 5.53 5.36
CA PHE A 122 -4.69 4.53 6.31
C PHE A 122 -6.22 4.45 6.38
N ALA A 123 -6.90 5.59 6.44
CA ALA A 123 -8.36 5.64 6.58
C ALA A 123 -9.10 5.18 5.32
N THR A 124 -8.52 5.37 4.14
CA THR A 124 -9.15 5.05 2.85
C THR A 124 -8.67 3.72 2.29
N TRP A 125 -7.37 3.57 2.04
CA TRP A 125 -6.83 2.40 1.34
C TRP A 125 -6.58 1.21 2.26
N ALA A 126 -5.92 1.43 3.41
CA ALA A 126 -5.49 0.32 4.24
C ALA A 126 -6.66 -0.47 4.82
N ILE A 127 -7.69 0.21 5.32
CA ILE A 127 -8.88 -0.45 5.91
C ILE A 127 -9.63 -1.23 4.84
N VAL A 128 -9.89 -0.61 3.68
CA VAL A 128 -10.60 -1.26 2.58
C VAL A 128 -9.81 -2.45 2.04
N GLN A 129 -8.48 -2.33 1.94
CA GLN A 129 -7.63 -3.41 1.48
C GLN A 129 -7.62 -4.60 2.44
N VAL A 130 -7.51 -4.39 3.76
CA VAL A 130 -7.56 -5.47 4.75
C VAL A 130 -8.89 -6.24 4.68
N VAL A 131 -10.01 -5.52 4.56
CA VAL A 131 -11.32 -6.17 4.41
C VAL A 131 -11.40 -6.96 3.11
N ASN A 132 -10.91 -6.38 2.00
CA ASN A 132 -10.84 -7.06 0.72
C ASN A 132 -10.01 -8.34 0.78
N ASP A 133 -8.79 -8.27 1.30
CA ASP A 133 -7.87 -9.41 1.35
C ASP A 133 -8.42 -10.53 2.23
N THR A 134 -9.07 -10.16 3.36
CA THR A 134 -9.78 -11.12 4.21
C THR A 134 -10.92 -11.80 3.45
N PHE A 135 -11.73 -11.04 2.71
CA PHE A 135 -12.82 -11.58 1.92
C PHE A 135 -12.33 -12.50 0.80
N VAL A 136 -11.30 -12.08 0.07
CA VAL A 136 -10.69 -12.88 -1.00
C VAL A 136 -10.08 -14.17 -0.44
N LEU A 137 -9.38 -14.09 0.69
CA LEU A 137 -8.81 -15.28 1.35
C LEU A 137 -9.90 -16.28 1.72
N LEU A 138 -10.95 -15.82 2.39
CA LEU A 138 -12.08 -16.68 2.76
C LEU A 138 -12.79 -17.25 1.52
N GLY A 139 -12.94 -16.44 0.48
CA GLY A 139 -13.53 -16.86 -0.79
C GLY A 139 -12.70 -17.94 -1.48
N ILE A 140 -11.39 -17.78 -1.56
CA ILE A 140 -10.49 -18.79 -2.15
C ILE A 140 -10.56 -20.08 -1.34
N VAL A 141 -10.50 -20.02 -0.01
CA VAL A 141 -10.61 -21.20 0.86
C VAL A 141 -11.94 -21.91 0.62
N ALA A 142 -13.04 -21.18 0.57
CA ALA A 142 -14.36 -21.75 0.29
C ALA A 142 -14.41 -22.43 -1.07
N VAL A 143 -14.00 -21.73 -2.14
CA VAL A 143 -14.00 -22.29 -3.51
C VAL A 143 -13.15 -23.55 -3.60
N MET A 144 -11.95 -23.55 -3.02
CA MET A 144 -11.07 -24.73 -3.03
C MET A 144 -11.72 -25.93 -2.32
N LEU A 145 -12.32 -25.72 -1.15
CA LEU A 145 -13.01 -26.78 -0.41
C LEU A 145 -14.23 -27.32 -1.16
N PHE A 146 -14.93 -26.48 -1.94
CA PHE A 146 -16.04 -26.92 -2.79
C PHE A 146 -15.58 -27.73 -4.01
N MET A 147 -14.41 -27.42 -4.57
CA MET A 147 -13.88 -28.14 -5.74
C MET A 147 -13.33 -29.51 -5.38
N ASP A 148 -12.43 -29.59 -4.42
CA ASP A 148 -11.86 -30.85 -3.94
C ASP A 148 -11.24 -30.66 -2.54
N VAL A 149 -11.86 -31.31 -1.56
CA VAL A 149 -11.42 -31.22 -0.15
C VAL A 149 -10.03 -31.80 0.06
N ARG A 150 -9.68 -32.91 -0.64
CA ARG A 150 -8.38 -33.58 -0.45
C ARG A 150 -7.23 -32.72 -0.99
N LEU A 151 -7.39 -32.19 -2.20
CA LEU A 151 -6.42 -31.30 -2.81
C LEU A 151 -6.28 -29.99 -2.03
N SER A 152 -7.40 -29.45 -1.51
CA SER A 152 -7.40 -28.24 -0.67
C SER A 152 -6.61 -28.44 0.61
N LEU A 153 -6.86 -29.53 1.36
CA LEU A 153 -6.13 -29.84 2.58
C LEU A 153 -4.63 -30.03 2.32
N LEU A 154 -4.27 -30.68 1.22
CA LEU A 154 -2.88 -30.85 0.80
C LEU A 154 -2.22 -29.50 0.51
N THR A 155 -2.90 -28.60 -0.19
CA THR A 155 -2.43 -27.23 -0.46
C THR A 155 -2.29 -26.43 0.83
N PHE A 156 -3.22 -26.54 1.77
CA PHE A 156 -3.16 -25.82 3.04
C PHE A 156 -1.99 -26.24 3.93
N THR A 157 -1.42 -27.45 3.76
CA THR A 157 -0.19 -27.83 4.49
C THR A 157 1.01 -26.97 4.13
N VAL A 158 1.00 -26.32 2.97
CA VAL A 158 2.07 -25.39 2.55
C VAL A 158 2.00 -24.06 3.31
N LEU A 159 0.80 -23.63 3.74
CA LEU A 159 0.61 -22.33 4.40
C LEU A 159 1.40 -22.20 5.71
N PRO A 160 1.37 -23.16 6.65
CA PRO A 160 2.18 -23.08 7.87
C PRO A 160 3.68 -23.08 7.56
N LEU A 161 4.13 -23.82 6.54
CA LEU A 161 5.54 -23.82 6.13
C LEU A 161 5.96 -22.44 5.61
N MET A 162 5.15 -21.80 4.77
CA MET A 162 5.35 -20.44 4.30
C MET A 162 5.33 -19.42 5.44
N ALA A 163 4.41 -19.58 6.40
CA ALA A 163 4.34 -18.72 7.57
C ALA A 163 5.62 -18.79 8.40
N ILE A 164 6.10 -19.99 8.72
CA ILE A 164 7.36 -20.20 9.45
C ILE A 164 8.53 -19.56 8.68
N GLY A 165 8.65 -19.83 7.37
CA GLY A 165 9.67 -19.23 6.52
C GLY A 165 9.64 -17.70 6.56
N THR A 166 8.44 -17.12 6.48
CA THR A 166 8.23 -15.66 6.56
C THR A 166 8.65 -15.09 7.92
N PHE A 167 8.31 -15.76 9.02
CA PHE A 167 8.71 -15.32 10.36
C PHE A 167 10.24 -15.35 10.54
N VAL A 168 10.89 -16.42 10.11
CA VAL A 168 12.36 -16.56 10.17
C VAL A 168 13.03 -15.49 9.29
N TRP A 169 12.56 -15.32 8.06
CA TRP A 169 13.08 -14.31 7.15
C TRP A 169 12.89 -12.89 7.68
N ARG A 170 11.69 -12.58 8.23
CA ARG A 170 11.36 -11.26 8.79
C ARG A 170 12.29 -10.89 9.95
N ALA A 171 12.66 -11.86 10.80
CA ALA A 171 13.59 -11.61 11.89
C ALA A 171 14.96 -11.16 11.35
N ARG A 172 15.52 -11.91 10.36
CA ARG A 172 16.81 -11.57 9.73
C ARG A 172 16.73 -10.24 8.94
N ALA A 173 15.68 -10.07 8.15
CA ALA A 173 15.50 -8.85 7.36
C ALA A 173 15.45 -7.60 8.24
N ARG A 174 14.82 -7.67 9.43
CA ARG A 174 14.74 -6.54 10.36
C ARG A 174 16.11 -6.04 10.79
N ASP A 175 17.06 -6.93 11.05
CA ASP A 175 18.40 -6.55 11.49
C ASP A 175 19.18 -5.92 10.34
N SER A 176 19.09 -6.49 9.14
CA SER A 176 19.69 -5.91 7.93
C SER A 176 19.09 -4.52 7.61
N TYR A 177 17.79 -4.34 7.73
CA TYR A 177 17.15 -3.02 7.55
C TYR A 177 17.60 -2.00 8.58
N ARG A 178 17.84 -2.41 9.84
CA ARG A 178 18.39 -1.52 10.87
C ARG A 178 19.80 -1.08 10.53
N GLU A 179 20.62 -1.99 10.00
CA GLU A 179 21.97 -1.69 9.57
C GLU A 179 22.00 -0.71 8.41
N VAL A 180 21.19 -0.96 7.38
CA VAL A 180 21.00 -0.02 6.26
C VAL A 180 20.54 1.35 6.74
N ARG A 181 19.57 1.43 7.65
CA ARG A 181 19.13 2.72 8.22
C ARG A 181 20.24 3.46 8.97
N ARG A 182 21.09 2.74 9.71
CA ARG A 182 22.24 3.34 10.39
C ARG A 182 23.28 3.86 9.39
N ALA A 183 23.50 3.13 8.29
CA ALA A 183 24.39 3.58 7.22
C ALA A 183 23.85 4.84 6.54
N ILE A 184 22.58 4.86 6.15
CA ILE A 184 21.92 6.04 5.57
C ILE A 184 21.97 7.23 6.52
N SER A 185 21.74 7.01 7.82
CA SER A 185 21.80 8.08 8.83
C SER A 185 23.21 8.68 8.94
N ARG A 186 24.26 7.85 8.87
CA ARG A 186 25.66 8.31 8.84
C ARG A 186 25.96 9.14 7.61
N ILE A 187 25.53 8.68 6.43
CA ILE A 187 25.69 9.41 5.15
C ILE A 187 24.98 10.75 5.21
N ASN A 188 23.71 10.77 5.65
CA ASN A 188 22.93 12.01 5.77
C ASN A 188 23.54 13.00 6.76
N GLY A 189 24.05 12.49 7.91
CA GLY A 189 24.76 13.31 8.88
C GLY A 189 26.02 13.94 8.30
N SER A 190 26.85 13.14 7.61
CA SER A 190 28.05 13.64 6.95
C SER A 190 27.74 14.62 5.81
N LEU A 191 26.70 14.39 5.01
CA LEU A 191 26.24 15.32 3.99
C LEU A 191 25.80 16.65 4.60
N ALA A 192 24.99 16.61 5.66
CA ALA A 192 24.53 17.82 6.34
C ALA A 192 25.70 18.63 6.91
N GLU A 193 26.67 17.96 7.53
CA GLU A 193 27.88 18.60 8.06
C GLU A 193 28.69 19.24 6.93
N ASN A 194 28.92 18.53 5.83
CA ASN A 194 29.67 19.02 4.68
C ASN A 194 28.98 20.19 3.96
N ILE A 195 27.65 20.12 3.80
CA ILE A 195 26.89 21.19 3.15
C ILE A 195 26.84 22.44 4.04
N ASN A 196 26.59 22.28 5.34
CA ASN A 196 26.57 23.39 6.27
C ASN A 196 27.97 24.01 6.48
N GLY A 197 29.03 23.18 6.45
CA GLY A 197 30.42 23.58 6.61
C GLY A 197 31.14 23.94 5.30
N VAL A 198 30.47 23.92 4.16
CA VAL A 198 31.10 24.07 2.83
C VAL A 198 31.95 25.36 2.70
N ARG A 199 31.48 26.47 3.30
CA ARG A 199 32.22 27.74 3.33
C ARG A 199 33.56 27.62 4.05
N VAL A 200 33.60 26.85 5.14
CA VAL A 200 34.83 26.60 5.91
C VAL A 200 35.78 25.70 5.13
N VAL A 201 35.26 24.65 4.51
CA VAL A 201 36.07 23.73 3.68
C VAL A 201 36.70 24.48 2.50
N GLN A 202 35.93 25.33 1.81
CA GLN A 202 36.40 26.13 0.67
C GLN A 202 37.39 27.24 1.10
N SER A 203 37.11 27.93 2.22
CA SER A 203 38.02 28.99 2.69
C SER A 203 39.40 28.47 3.12
N LEU A 204 39.44 27.19 3.56
CA LEU A 204 40.69 26.50 3.95
C LEU A 204 41.30 25.64 2.83
N VAL A 205 40.69 25.63 1.63
CA VAL A 205 41.12 24.82 0.45
C VAL A 205 41.30 23.33 0.85
N ARG A 206 40.34 22.76 1.57
CA ARG A 206 40.41 21.39 2.11
C ARG A 206 39.51 20.39 1.40
N GLU A 207 39.03 20.67 0.20
CA GLU A 207 38.13 19.80 -0.58
C GLU A 207 38.79 18.44 -0.87
N ALA A 208 40.09 18.44 -1.17
CA ALA A 208 40.85 17.20 -1.47
C ALA A 208 40.97 16.26 -0.27
N LEU A 209 40.86 16.77 0.96
CA LEU A 209 40.85 15.95 2.19
C LEU A 209 39.44 15.50 2.58
N ASN A 210 38.45 16.33 2.29
CA ASN A 210 37.07 16.08 2.67
C ASN A 210 36.41 15.00 1.80
N PHE A 211 36.73 14.97 0.51
CA PHE A 211 36.17 13.98 -0.43
C PHE A 211 36.47 12.52 -0.05
N PRO A 212 37.74 12.13 0.25
CA PRO A 212 38.04 10.75 0.66
C PRO A 212 37.38 10.35 1.98
N LEU A 213 37.19 11.27 2.92
CA LEU A 213 36.48 11.02 4.18
C LEU A 213 35.02 10.67 3.92
N PHE A 214 34.35 11.45 3.07
CA PHE A 214 32.96 11.16 2.67
C PHE A 214 32.86 9.87 1.87
N ASP A 215 33.76 9.63 0.92
CA ASP A 215 33.79 8.38 0.11
C ASP A 215 33.96 7.13 1.01
N GLY A 216 34.80 7.22 2.06
CA GLY A 216 34.93 6.17 3.05
C GLY A 216 33.64 5.85 3.81
N ILE A 217 32.82 6.88 4.13
CA ILE A 217 31.52 6.68 4.78
C ILE A 217 30.50 6.09 3.80
N ASN A 218 30.58 6.47 2.53
CA ASN A 218 29.62 6.06 1.48
C ASN A 218 29.86 4.61 1.00
N ARG A 219 31.06 4.06 1.18
CA ARG A 219 31.39 2.66 0.80
C ARG A 219 30.98 1.62 1.84
N HIS A 220 30.67 2.02 3.06
CA HIS A 220 30.26 1.17 4.18
C HIS A 220 28.76 1.30 4.50
#